data_720cc42fcb0416a9f94eb424a86d16fd
#
_entry.id   720cc42fcb0416a9f94eb424a86d16fd
#
_cell.length_a   1.000
_cell.length_b   1.000
_cell.length_c   1.000
_cell.angle_alpha   90.00
_cell.angle_beta   90.00
_cell.angle_gamma   90.00
#
_symmetry.space_group_name_H-M   'P 1'
#
loop_
_entity.id
_entity.type
_entity.pdbx_description
1 polymer ?
#
loop_
_entity_poly.entity_id
_entity_poly.type
_entity_poly.pdbx_seq_one_letter_code
_entity_poly.pdbx_strand_id
1 'polypeptide(L)'
;MGYPVDFEKGELNRGNWKRIKACMKKAEAGEPVKVGFLGGSITQGSLSSTPETCYAYLVYKWWKEKFPQAQIEYINAGIGGTTSQFGVSRVEQHLLQKKPDFILIEFAVNDDNNEFFRETYEGLIRKTYGDASAPAVLLMNNVRYDNGISAEDQHAA
;
A
#
# COMPACT_ATOMS: atom_id res chain seq x y z
N MET A 1 -17.04 -16.01 17.10
CA MET A 1 -17.05 -14.73 17.83
C MET A 1 -15.97 -13.85 17.24
N GLY A 2 -16.33 -12.75 16.58
CA GLY A 2 -15.36 -11.77 16.09
C GLY A 2 -14.91 -10.88 17.26
N TYR A 3 -13.62 -10.65 17.39
CA TYR A 3 -13.11 -9.64 18.34
C TYR A 3 -13.54 -8.25 17.82
N PRO A 4 -13.97 -7.33 18.71
CA PRO A 4 -14.26 -5.96 18.29
C PRO A 4 -12.96 -5.32 17.77
N VAL A 5 -12.97 -4.87 16.51
CA VAL A 5 -11.83 -4.17 15.91
C VAL A 5 -11.95 -2.68 16.21
N ASP A 6 -10.95 -2.14 16.89
CA ASP A 6 -10.83 -0.70 17.15
C ASP A 6 -10.03 -0.07 16.00
N PHE A 7 -10.74 0.48 15.02
CA PHE A 7 -10.13 1.08 13.84
C PHE A 7 -9.34 2.36 14.15
N GLU A 8 -9.69 3.09 15.21
CA GLU A 8 -8.97 4.32 15.59
C GLU A 8 -7.55 4.01 16.08
N LYS A 9 -7.35 2.87 16.75
CA LYS A 9 -6.02 2.43 17.19
C LYS A 9 -5.12 1.95 16.04
N GLY A 10 -5.70 1.61 14.90
CA GLY A 10 -4.97 1.22 13.70
C GLY A 10 -4.53 2.41 12.85
N GLU A 11 -4.99 3.63 13.17
CA GLU A 11 -4.66 4.82 12.40
C GLU A 11 -3.50 5.58 13.04
N LEU A 12 -2.28 5.38 12.52
CA LEU A 12 -1.06 6.02 13.02
C LEU A 12 -0.98 7.49 12.62
N ASN A 13 -1.39 7.83 11.40
CA ASN A 13 -1.38 9.20 10.88
C ASN A 13 -2.44 9.36 9.80
N ARG A 14 -3.30 10.37 9.92
CA ARG A 14 -4.36 10.67 8.95
C ARG A 14 -3.84 11.19 7.62
N GLY A 15 -2.65 11.77 7.59
CA GLY A 15 -2.06 12.33 6.39
C GLY A 15 -2.97 13.33 5.67
N ASN A 16 -2.76 13.47 4.36
CA ASN A 16 -3.53 14.35 3.50
C ASN A 16 -4.48 13.55 2.57
N TRP A 17 -5.75 13.60 2.87
CA TRP A 17 -6.80 12.87 2.15
C TRP A 17 -7.13 13.41 0.75
N LYS A 18 -6.52 14.50 0.30
CA LYS A 18 -6.89 15.18 -0.96
C LYS A 18 -6.83 14.23 -2.16
N ARG A 19 -5.71 13.50 -2.32
CA ARG A 19 -5.53 12.58 -3.46
C ARG A 19 -6.44 11.35 -3.37
N ILE A 20 -6.61 10.77 -2.17
CA ILE A 20 -7.53 9.64 -1.95
C ILE A 20 -8.97 10.06 -2.31
N LYS A 21 -9.42 11.23 -1.82
CA LYS A 21 -10.76 11.75 -2.15
C LYS A 21 -10.93 12.01 -3.65
N ALA A 22 -9.89 12.50 -4.33
CA ALA A 22 -9.93 12.69 -5.78
C ALA A 22 -10.03 11.36 -6.53
N CYS A 23 -9.25 10.35 -6.12
CA CYS A 23 -9.32 9.00 -6.67
C CYS A 23 -10.71 8.35 -6.48
N MET A 24 -11.30 8.48 -5.28
CA MET A 24 -12.66 7.99 -5.01
C MET A 24 -13.72 8.70 -5.85
N LYS A 25 -13.63 10.03 -6.02
CA LYS A 25 -14.53 10.79 -6.89
C LYS A 25 -14.43 10.37 -8.35
N LYS A 26 -13.22 10.06 -8.83
CA LYS A 26 -12.99 9.51 -10.17
C LYS A 26 -13.75 8.19 -10.34
N ALA A 27 -13.64 7.29 -9.36
CA ALA A 27 -14.38 6.02 -9.35
C ALA A 27 -15.91 6.22 -9.24
N GLU A 28 -16.37 7.17 -8.41
CA GLU A 28 -17.80 7.54 -8.30
C GLU A 28 -18.37 8.04 -9.63
N ALA A 29 -17.56 8.72 -10.43
CA ALA A 29 -17.94 9.19 -11.78
C ALA A 29 -17.93 8.07 -12.83
N GLY A 30 -17.56 6.83 -12.48
CA GLY A 30 -17.48 5.71 -13.40
C GLY A 30 -16.21 5.70 -14.26
N GLU A 31 -15.22 6.55 -13.96
CA GLU A 31 -13.96 6.59 -14.67
C GLU A 31 -13.06 5.40 -14.28
N PRO A 32 -12.20 4.91 -15.20
CA PRO A 32 -11.26 3.83 -14.88
C PRO A 32 -10.29 4.22 -13.75
N VAL A 33 -10.09 3.33 -12.79
CA VAL A 33 -9.16 3.52 -11.66
C VAL A 33 -8.21 2.34 -11.56
N LYS A 34 -6.90 2.63 -11.44
CA LYS A 34 -5.85 1.64 -11.24
C LYS A 34 -5.40 1.62 -9.80
N VAL A 35 -5.56 0.47 -9.16
CA VAL A 35 -5.22 0.23 -7.75
C VAL A 35 -3.93 -0.59 -7.70
N GLY A 36 -2.85 0.01 -7.24
CA GLY A 36 -1.51 -0.56 -7.17
C GLY A 36 -1.11 -0.97 -5.76
N PHE A 37 -0.33 -2.04 -5.68
CA PHE A 37 0.23 -2.55 -4.42
C PHE A 37 1.72 -2.78 -4.58
N LEU A 38 2.51 -2.28 -3.64
CA LEU A 38 3.96 -2.47 -3.61
C LEU A 38 4.38 -2.96 -2.22
N GLY A 39 5.14 -4.04 -2.18
CA GLY A 39 5.58 -4.60 -0.90
C GLY A 39 6.32 -5.91 -1.02
N GLY A 40 6.47 -6.57 0.11
CA GLY A 40 7.13 -7.86 0.25
C GLY A 40 6.22 -9.06 0.00
N SER A 41 6.49 -10.15 0.73
CA SER A 41 5.75 -11.42 0.63
C SER A 41 4.28 -11.29 1.02
N ILE A 42 3.95 -10.47 1.99
CA ILE A 42 2.57 -10.24 2.43
C ILE A 42 1.76 -9.61 1.30
N THR A 43 2.33 -8.59 0.62
CA THR A 43 1.72 -7.97 -0.55
C THR A 43 1.60 -8.92 -1.74
N GLN A 44 2.61 -9.76 -1.95
CA GLN A 44 2.57 -10.81 -2.98
C GLN A 44 1.43 -11.80 -2.75
N GLY A 45 1.06 -12.03 -1.49
CA GLY A 45 0.03 -13.00 -1.09
C GLY A 45 0.58 -14.31 -0.57
N SER A 46 1.85 -14.36 -0.12
CA SER A 46 2.44 -15.54 0.49
C SER A 46 1.64 -15.97 1.72
N LEU A 47 1.46 -17.28 1.88
CA LEU A 47 0.67 -17.92 2.95
C LEU A 47 -0.84 -17.59 2.93
N SER A 48 -1.34 -16.88 1.93
CA SER A 48 -2.78 -16.80 1.68
C SER A 48 -3.30 -18.13 1.17
N SER A 49 -4.51 -18.53 1.58
CA SER A 49 -5.13 -19.80 1.14
C SER A 49 -5.32 -19.85 -0.37
N THR A 50 -5.65 -18.72 -0.98
CA THR A 50 -5.69 -18.49 -2.43
C THR A 50 -5.21 -17.08 -2.74
N PRO A 51 -4.83 -16.73 -3.99
CA PRO A 51 -4.46 -15.37 -4.36
C PRO A 51 -5.53 -14.33 -4.01
N GLU A 52 -6.80 -14.72 -4.04
CA GLU A 52 -7.96 -13.86 -3.78
C GLU A 52 -8.19 -13.58 -2.29
N THR A 53 -7.48 -14.25 -1.39
CA THR A 53 -7.58 -14.05 0.06
C THR A 53 -6.47 -13.19 0.63
N CYS A 54 -5.47 -12.77 -0.18
CA CYS A 54 -4.47 -11.82 0.29
C CYS A 54 -5.06 -10.42 0.45
N TYR A 55 -4.48 -9.62 1.35
CA TYR A 55 -5.02 -8.29 1.64
C TYR A 55 -5.08 -7.38 0.40
N ALA A 56 -4.09 -7.47 -0.48
CA ALA A 56 -4.04 -6.66 -1.70
C ALA A 56 -5.26 -6.93 -2.61
N TYR A 57 -5.62 -8.20 -2.78
CA TYR A 57 -6.81 -8.57 -3.54
C TYR A 57 -8.11 -8.17 -2.80
N LEU A 58 -8.15 -8.29 -1.47
CA LEU A 58 -9.33 -7.89 -0.69
C LEU A 58 -9.57 -6.37 -0.76
N VAL A 59 -8.52 -5.54 -0.75
CA VAL A 59 -8.62 -4.09 -0.98
C VAL A 59 -9.11 -3.80 -2.41
N TYR A 60 -8.54 -4.46 -3.42
CA TYR A 60 -9.04 -4.34 -4.79
C TYR A 60 -10.53 -4.73 -4.90
N LYS A 61 -10.93 -5.84 -4.29
CA LYS A 61 -12.33 -6.29 -4.24
C LYS A 61 -13.24 -5.24 -3.60
N TRP A 62 -12.79 -4.63 -2.49
CA TRP A 62 -13.49 -3.53 -1.86
C TRP A 62 -13.71 -2.35 -2.82
N TRP A 63 -12.69 -1.96 -3.61
CA TRP A 63 -12.83 -0.91 -4.61
C TRP A 63 -13.90 -1.27 -5.66
N LYS A 64 -13.92 -2.51 -6.15
CA LYS A 64 -14.93 -2.98 -7.11
C LYS A 64 -16.34 -2.97 -6.54
N GLU A 65 -16.50 -3.41 -5.31
CA GLU A 65 -17.80 -3.48 -4.63
C GLU A 65 -18.31 -2.07 -4.28
N LYS A 66 -17.42 -1.18 -3.87
CA LYS A 66 -17.77 0.19 -3.50
C LYS A 66 -18.10 1.07 -4.71
N PHE A 67 -17.45 0.83 -5.85
CA PHE A 67 -17.60 1.61 -7.07
C PHE A 67 -17.93 0.71 -8.27
N PRO A 68 -19.11 0.06 -8.29
CA PRO A 68 -19.46 -0.94 -9.30
C PRO A 68 -19.59 -0.34 -10.71
N GLN A 69 -19.72 0.98 -10.83
CA GLN A 69 -19.79 1.70 -12.10
C GLN A 69 -18.41 1.96 -12.71
N ALA A 70 -17.32 1.85 -11.92
CA ALA A 70 -15.97 2.09 -12.40
C ALA A 70 -15.28 0.80 -12.84
N GLN A 71 -14.45 0.89 -13.87
CA GLN A 71 -13.52 -0.18 -14.21
C GLN A 71 -12.30 -0.10 -13.30
N ILE A 72 -12.17 -1.05 -12.37
CA ILE A 72 -11.05 -1.11 -11.44
C ILE A 72 -10.00 -2.10 -11.96
N GLU A 73 -8.77 -1.62 -12.18
CA GLU A 73 -7.61 -2.45 -12.55
C GLU A 73 -6.77 -2.79 -11.32
N TYR A 74 -6.38 -4.06 -11.19
CA TYR A 74 -5.54 -4.56 -10.11
C TYR A 74 -4.08 -4.69 -10.56
N ILE A 75 -3.16 -4.05 -9.83
CA ILE A 75 -1.72 -4.12 -10.10
C ILE A 75 -1.01 -4.55 -8.81
N ASN A 76 -0.62 -5.83 -8.71
CA ASN A 76 0.17 -6.30 -7.58
C ASN A 76 1.65 -6.38 -7.96
N ALA A 77 2.47 -5.52 -7.34
CA ALA A 77 3.92 -5.48 -7.45
C ALA A 77 4.61 -5.99 -6.16
N GLY A 78 3.96 -6.88 -5.40
CA GLY A 78 4.55 -7.60 -4.28
C GLY A 78 5.58 -8.61 -4.74
N ILE A 79 6.76 -8.66 -4.09
CA ILE A 79 7.81 -9.67 -4.33
C ILE A 79 8.31 -10.16 -2.98
N GLY A 80 8.20 -11.47 -2.75
CA GLY A 80 8.59 -12.11 -1.49
C GLY A 80 10.08 -11.92 -1.15
N GLY A 81 10.38 -11.74 0.15
CA GLY A 81 11.75 -11.58 0.64
C GLY A 81 12.42 -10.26 0.28
N THR A 82 11.64 -9.24 -0.14
CA THR A 82 12.21 -7.93 -0.53
C THR A 82 11.91 -6.84 0.49
N THR A 83 12.78 -5.85 0.53
CA THR A 83 12.76 -4.67 1.42
C THR A 83 12.43 -3.39 0.64
N SER A 84 12.25 -2.27 1.35
CA SER A 84 12.05 -0.96 0.73
C SER A 84 13.21 -0.53 -0.16
N GLN A 85 14.44 -0.94 0.14
CA GLN A 85 15.61 -0.70 -0.69
C GLN A 85 15.43 -1.28 -2.11
N PHE A 86 14.95 -2.51 -2.22
CA PHE A 86 14.61 -3.09 -3.52
C PHE A 86 13.32 -2.46 -4.09
N GLY A 87 12.40 -2.08 -3.21
CA GLY A 87 11.17 -1.35 -3.57
C GLY A 87 11.46 -0.07 -4.34
N VAL A 88 12.33 0.80 -3.83
CA VAL A 88 12.66 2.09 -4.44
C VAL A 88 13.35 1.95 -5.81
N SER A 89 14.16 0.89 -5.98
CA SER A 89 14.85 0.64 -7.26
C SER A 89 13.89 0.20 -8.38
N ARG A 90 12.83 -0.56 -8.04
CA ARG A 90 11.91 -1.18 -9.01
C ARG A 90 10.55 -0.51 -9.16
N VAL A 91 10.18 0.42 -8.28
CA VAL A 91 8.83 1.01 -8.25
C VAL A 91 8.45 1.65 -9.59
N GLU A 92 9.40 2.30 -10.25
CA GLU A 92 9.19 2.92 -11.56
C GLU A 92 8.70 1.88 -12.58
N GLN A 93 9.50 0.84 -12.78
CA GLN A 93 9.27 -0.17 -13.82
C GLN A 93 8.05 -1.05 -13.49
N HIS A 94 7.88 -1.45 -12.23
CA HIS A 94 6.87 -2.42 -11.84
C HIS A 94 5.50 -1.80 -11.56
N LEU A 95 5.45 -0.50 -11.24
CA LEU A 95 4.21 0.16 -10.81
C LEU A 95 3.97 1.52 -11.47
N LEU A 96 4.87 2.51 -11.35
CA LEU A 96 4.59 3.89 -11.77
C LEU A 96 4.38 4.05 -13.27
N GLN A 97 5.10 3.29 -14.11
CA GLN A 97 4.88 3.28 -15.57
C GLN A 97 3.45 2.88 -15.98
N LYS A 98 2.73 2.16 -15.11
CA LYS A 98 1.32 1.81 -15.32
C LYS A 98 0.36 2.93 -14.93
N LYS A 99 0.90 4.03 -14.35
CA LYS A 99 0.15 5.22 -13.91
C LYS A 99 -1.01 4.86 -12.97
N PRO A 100 -0.73 4.27 -11.79
CA PRO A 100 -1.78 3.96 -10.82
C PRO A 100 -2.39 5.23 -10.25
N ASP A 101 -3.70 5.19 -9.96
CA ASP A 101 -4.43 6.26 -9.28
C ASP A 101 -4.31 6.16 -7.75
N PHE A 102 -4.20 4.93 -7.26
CA PHE A 102 -4.05 4.61 -5.84
C PHE A 102 -2.93 3.59 -5.66
N ILE A 103 -2.07 3.81 -4.68
CA ILE A 103 -0.98 2.90 -4.32
C ILE A 103 -1.02 2.63 -2.82
N LEU A 104 -0.93 1.35 -2.45
CA LEU A 104 -0.70 0.90 -1.09
C LEU A 104 0.72 0.32 -0.99
N ILE A 105 1.52 0.82 -0.02
CA ILE A 105 2.91 0.41 0.20
C ILE A 105 3.04 -0.29 1.55
N GLU A 106 3.72 -1.44 1.57
CA GLU A 106 3.97 -2.24 2.76
C GLU A 106 5.38 -2.88 2.74
N PHE A 107 6.24 -2.51 3.69
CA PHE A 107 7.56 -3.11 3.89
C PHE A 107 7.94 -3.27 5.38
N ALA A 108 7.06 -2.87 6.30
CA ALA A 108 7.35 -2.83 7.73
C ALA A 108 7.79 -4.17 8.34
N VAL A 109 7.40 -5.30 7.72
CA VAL A 109 7.82 -6.64 8.20
C VAL A 109 9.26 -6.98 7.81
N ASN A 110 9.72 -6.49 6.67
CA ASN A 110 11.00 -6.88 6.07
C ASN A 110 12.14 -5.90 6.33
N ASP A 111 11.81 -4.63 6.57
CA ASP A 111 12.79 -3.60 6.87
C ASP A 111 13.19 -3.65 8.35
N ASP A 112 14.47 -3.54 8.63
CA ASP A 112 14.96 -3.36 9.99
C ASP A 112 14.78 -1.90 10.43
N ASN A 113 14.57 -1.66 11.71
CA ASN A 113 14.43 -0.31 12.26
C ASN A 113 15.82 0.34 12.43
N ASN A 114 16.36 0.86 11.32
CA ASN A 114 17.65 1.55 11.27
C ASN A 114 17.65 2.67 10.23
N GLU A 115 18.70 3.52 10.24
CA GLU A 115 18.81 4.69 9.37
C GLU A 115 18.78 4.32 7.88
N PHE A 116 19.44 3.24 7.48
CA PHE A 116 19.47 2.79 6.09
C PHE A 116 18.07 2.53 5.53
N PHE A 117 17.22 1.78 6.26
CA PHE A 117 15.86 1.50 5.81
C PHE A 117 14.94 2.71 5.94
N ARG A 118 15.21 3.61 6.88
CA ARG A 118 14.52 4.90 6.96
C ARG A 118 14.72 5.72 5.70
N GLU A 119 15.97 5.86 5.25
CA GLU A 119 16.30 6.59 4.03
C GLU A 119 15.71 5.93 2.77
N THR A 120 15.81 4.60 2.66
CA THR A 120 15.26 3.89 1.50
C THR A 120 13.75 3.95 1.43
N TYR A 121 13.07 3.83 2.57
CA TYR A 121 11.60 3.94 2.65
C TYR A 121 11.13 5.36 2.36
N GLU A 122 11.78 6.38 2.93
CA GLU A 122 11.51 7.78 2.61
C GLU A 122 11.75 8.07 1.12
N GLY A 123 12.85 7.60 0.55
CA GLY A 123 13.14 7.71 -0.88
C GLY A 123 12.05 7.07 -1.75
N LEU A 124 11.54 5.91 -1.36
CA LEU A 124 10.44 5.23 -2.02
C LEU A 124 9.16 6.07 -1.98
N ILE A 125 8.81 6.59 -0.80
CA ILE A 125 7.62 7.45 -0.62
C ILE A 125 7.74 8.71 -1.46
N ARG A 126 8.88 9.41 -1.39
CA ARG A 126 9.13 10.63 -2.17
C ARG A 126 9.03 10.38 -3.67
N LYS A 127 9.62 9.29 -4.18
CA LYS A 127 9.55 8.91 -5.58
C LYS A 127 8.12 8.61 -6.02
N THR A 128 7.38 7.84 -5.22
CA THR A 128 6.00 7.47 -5.51
C THR A 128 5.05 8.67 -5.43
N TYR A 129 5.16 9.45 -4.36
CA TYR A 129 4.30 10.63 -4.14
C TYR A 129 4.59 11.76 -5.12
N GLY A 130 5.84 11.91 -5.57
CA GLY A 130 6.29 12.92 -6.52
C GLY A 130 6.09 12.54 -7.99
N ASP A 131 5.57 11.34 -8.29
CA ASP A 131 5.31 10.90 -9.65
C ASP A 131 4.31 11.83 -10.37
N ALA A 132 4.51 12.03 -11.68
CA ALA A 132 3.68 12.92 -12.50
C ALA A 132 2.21 12.49 -12.57
N SER A 133 1.90 11.21 -12.37
CA SER A 133 0.52 10.70 -12.28
C SER A 133 -0.17 11.12 -10.98
N ALA A 134 0.59 11.64 -10.00
CA ALA A 134 0.11 12.11 -8.70
C ALA A 134 -0.79 11.11 -7.94
N PRO A 135 -0.37 9.84 -7.78
CA PRO A 135 -1.19 8.82 -7.17
C PRO A 135 -1.55 9.16 -5.72
N ALA A 136 -2.71 8.69 -5.27
CA ALA A 136 -2.99 8.60 -3.84
C ALA A 136 -2.13 7.51 -3.22
N VAL A 137 -1.44 7.79 -2.13
CA VAL A 137 -0.56 6.83 -1.45
C VAL A 137 -1.07 6.55 -0.05
N LEU A 138 -1.23 5.27 0.27
CA LEU A 138 -1.53 4.77 1.60
C LEU A 138 -0.36 3.90 2.07
N LEU A 139 0.14 4.19 3.25
CA LEU A 139 1.19 3.39 3.90
C LEU A 139 0.53 2.39 4.86
N MET A 140 0.85 1.13 4.72
CA MET A 140 0.37 0.07 5.60
C MET A 140 1.53 -0.51 6.39
N ASN A 141 1.41 -0.50 7.71
CA ASN A 141 2.41 -1.04 8.61
C ASN A 141 1.87 -2.33 9.23
N ASN A 142 2.33 -3.47 8.73
CA ASN A 142 2.04 -4.76 9.32
C ASN A 142 2.90 -4.98 10.57
N VAL A 143 2.25 -5.46 11.63
CA VAL A 143 2.94 -5.78 12.89
C VAL A 143 3.61 -7.13 12.78
N ARG A 144 4.90 -7.22 13.13
CA ARG A 144 5.57 -8.49 13.37
C ARG A 144 5.12 -9.06 14.71
N TYR A 145 4.90 -10.36 14.75
CA TYR A 145 4.42 -11.06 15.95
C TYR A 145 5.37 -10.86 17.16
N ASP A 146 6.67 -10.73 16.89
CA ASP A 146 7.73 -10.66 17.89
C ASP A 146 8.02 -9.25 18.42
N ASN A 147 7.79 -8.20 17.64
CA ASN A 147 8.29 -6.85 17.97
C ASN A 147 7.18 -5.79 18.14
N GLY A 148 5.98 -6.00 17.62
CA GLY A 148 4.97 -4.94 17.56
C GLY A 148 5.40 -3.74 16.71
N ILE A 149 4.57 -2.72 16.63
CA ILE A 149 4.92 -1.40 16.08
C ILE A 149 4.93 -0.41 17.23
N SER A 150 6.04 0.30 17.44
CA SER A 150 6.10 1.44 18.35
C SER A 150 5.90 2.75 17.59
N ALA A 151 5.57 3.82 18.32
CA ALA A 151 5.51 5.17 17.73
C ALA A 151 6.87 5.67 17.19
N GLU A 152 7.96 4.98 17.58
CA GLU A 152 9.33 5.27 17.15
C GLU A 152 9.74 4.45 15.92
N ASP A 153 8.87 3.55 15.44
CA ASP A 153 9.15 2.78 14.24
C ASP A 153 9.24 3.70 13.01
N GLN A 154 10.28 3.51 12.21
CA GLN A 154 10.55 4.34 11.03
C GLN A 154 9.42 4.36 10.00
N HIS A 155 8.57 3.35 9.98
CA HIS A 155 7.41 3.29 9.08
C HIS A 155 6.17 3.99 9.69
N ALA A 156 6.20 4.32 10.98
CA ALA A 156 5.14 5.01 11.70
C ALA A 156 5.43 6.52 11.85
N ALA A 157 6.70 6.92 11.80
CA ALA A 157 7.15 8.31 11.87
C ALA A 157 7.08 8.98 10.49
#